data_de16f0739fac3049a9a8b5e50ae27877
#
_entry.id   de16f0739fac3049a9a8b5e50ae27877
#
_cell.length_a   1.000
_cell.length_b   1.000
_cell.length_c   1.000
_cell.angle_alpha   90.00
_cell.angle_beta   90.00
_cell.angle_gamma   90.00
#
_symmetry.space_group_name_H-M   'P 1'
#
loop_
_entity.id
_entity.type
_entity.pdbx_description
1 polymer ?
#
loop_
_entity_poly.entity_id
_entity_poly.type
_entity_poly.pdbx_seq_one_letter_code
_entity_poly.pdbx_strand_id
1 'polypeptide(L)'
;YMGITTDQNTHALTFDMNFDFRTAGLPLVMIDDTIPCIGAIDLNDTAMMQQAGLDANFMSNYLFGRNNNGLGLDLGFNYHVNDKLLLEASVLDLGFISWNNYTANSQLSAWDYTYDGIDNPITVFGQGTSVEYLKNILEDSVEASLYDNYQYSNPSYTTSLRTKIYASMEYIVDHNNF
;
A
#
# COMPACT_ATOMS: atom_id res chain seq x y z
N TYR A 1 9.09 -1.56 4.74
CA TYR A 1 10.26 -2.31 5.22
C TYR A 1 9.82 -3.29 6.31
N MET A 2 10.33 -4.48 6.27
CA MET A 2 10.17 -5.51 7.29
C MET A 2 11.51 -6.23 7.43
N GLY A 3 12.00 -6.38 8.65
CA GLY A 3 13.25 -7.04 8.97
C GLY A 3 13.10 -7.97 10.16
N ILE A 4 13.92 -9.02 10.21
CA ILE A 4 14.06 -9.92 11.35
C ILE A 4 15.55 -10.08 11.60
N THR A 5 15.96 -9.80 12.82
CA THR A 5 17.35 -9.95 13.28
C THR A 5 17.42 -10.88 14.49
N THR A 6 18.52 -11.59 14.62
CA THR A 6 18.78 -12.49 15.76
C THR A 6 20.03 -12.06 16.48
N ASP A 7 19.96 -11.83 17.78
CA ASP A 7 21.14 -11.59 18.61
C ASP A 7 21.93 -12.89 18.77
N GLN A 8 23.22 -12.86 18.49
CA GLN A 8 24.09 -14.06 18.51
C GLN A 8 24.40 -14.56 19.92
N ASN A 9 24.27 -13.73 20.94
CA ASN A 9 24.58 -14.07 22.31
C ASN A 9 23.35 -14.52 23.10
N THR A 10 22.25 -13.82 22.95
CA THR A 10 21.00 -14.06 23.68
C THR A 10 20.02 -14.93 22.92
N HIS A 11 20.20 -15.07 21.58
CA HIS A 11 19.26 -15.69 20.66
C HIS A 11 17.90 -15.02 20.60
N ALA A 12 17.80 -13.79 21.10
CA ALA A 12 16.60 -12.98 20.97
C ALA A 12 16.32 -12.67 19.51
N LEU A 13 15.03 -12.66 19.16
CA LEU A 13 14.56 -12.32 17.81
C LEU A 13 13.97 -10.90 17.84
N THR A 14 14.51 -10.00 17.06
CA THR A 14 13.94 -8.67 16.89
C THR A 14 13.25 -8.57 15.53
N PHE A 15 12.01 -8.15 15.56
CA PHE A 15 11.17 -7.87 14.40
C PHE A 15 11.08 -6.37 14.21
N ASP A 16 11.48 -5.88 13.04
CA ASP A 16 11.39 -4.47 12.67
C ASP A 16 10.38 -4.29 11.56
N MET A 17 9.45 -3.35 11.70
CA MET A 17 8.47 -3.05 10.68
C MET A 17 8.22 -1.54 10.56
N ASN A 18 8.12 -1.09 9.32
CA ASN A 18 7.74 0.28 8.97
C ASN A 18 6.98 0.26 7.64
N PHE A 19 5.79 0.85 7.62
CA PHE A 19 5.05 1.03 6.37
C PHE A 19 4.18 2.30 6.42
N ASP A 20 3.94 2.86 5.25
CA ASP A 20 2.96 3.91 4.97
C ASP A 20 2.14 3.45 3.76
N PHE A 21 0.91 3.05 4.00
CA PHE A 21 0.03 2.49 2.99
C PHE A 21 -1.19 3.38 2.80
N ARG A 22 -1.31 3.95 1.60
CA ARG A 22 -2.39 4.86 1.22
C ARG A 22 -3.28 4.22 0.17
N THR A 23 -4.58 4.29 0.41
CA THR A 23 -5.59 3.82 -0.54
C THR A 23 -6.63 4.89 -0.80
N ALA A 24 -7.31 4.76 -1.95
CA ALA A 24 -8.52 5.51 -2.25
C ALA A 24 -9.53 4.58 -2.91
N GLY A 25 -10.73 4.56 -2.35
CA GLY A 25 -11.85 3.79 -2.89
C GLY A 25 -11.94 2.33 -2.48
N LEU A 26 -10.92 1.75 -1.87
CA LEU A 26 -11.05 0.45 -1.22
C LEU A 26 -11.35 0.69 0.25
N PRO A 27 -12.49 0.23 0.74
CA PRO A 27 -12.78 0.31 2.15
C PRO A 27 -11.77 -0.53 2.92
N LEU A 28 -11.19 0.05 3.95
CA LEU A 28 -10.46 -0.69 4.96
C LEU A 28 -11.47 -1.26 5.93
N VAL A 29 -11.46 -2.57 6.10
CA VAL A 29 -12.26 -3.24 7.13
C VAL A 29 -11.53 -3.07 8.45
N MET A 30 -12.25 -2.65 9.47
CA MET A 30 -11.75 -2.69 10.84
C MET A 30 -11.78 -4.14 11.31
N ILE A 31 -10.65 -4.71 11.67
CA ILE A 31 -10.63 -5.92 12.47
C ILE A 31 -10.70 -5.45 13.91
N ASP A 32 -11.73 -5.91 14.62
CA ASP A 32 -11.91 -5.66 16.05
C ASP A 32 -11.94 -4.18 16.46
N ASP A 33 -12.74 -3.35 15.77
CA ASP A 33 -13.00 -1.92 16.06
C ASP A 33 -11.75 -1.01 16.14
N THR A 34 -10.56 -1.55 16.08
CA THR A 34 -9.31 -0.84 16.37
C THR A 34 -8.27 -0.86 15.28
N ILE A 35 -8.08 -1.98 14.57
CA ILE A 35 -7.12 -2.03 13.44
C ILE A 35 -7.85 -2.11 12.09
N PRO A 36 -7.73 -1.09 11.24
CA PRO A 36 -8.20 -1.19 9.87
C PRO A 36 -7.34 -2.20 9.10
N CYS A 37 -7.95 -3.21 8.57
CA CYS A 37 -7.31 -4.21 7.73
C CYS A 37 -7.87 -4.15 6.30
N ILE A 38 -7.02 -4.41 5.32
CA ILE A 38 -7.51 -4.64 3.95
C ILE A 38 -8.15 -6.02 3.93
N GLY A 39 -9.46 -6.07 3.95
CA GLY A 39 -10.24 -7.29 3.90
C GLY A 39 -11.34 -7.20 2.85
N ALA A 40 -11.89 -8.35 2.49
CA ALA A 40 -13.09 -8.40 1.67
C ALA A 40 -14.28 -7.89 2.50
N ILE A 41 -14.82 -6.73 2.15
CA ILE A 41 -16.10 -6.28 2.71
C ILE A 41 -17.22 -7.04 1.98
N ASP A 42 -18.09 -7.66 2.74
CA ASP A 42 -19.36 -8.11 2.18
C ASP A 42 -20.26 -6.88 1.95
N LEU A 43 -20.37 -6.47 0.71
CA LEU A 43 -21.20 -5.34 0.30
C LEU A 43 -22.72 -5.58 0.52
N ASN A 44 -23.12 -6.80 0.89
CA ASN A 44 -24.49 -7.12 1.27
C ASN A 44 -24.72 -6.99 2.78
N ASP A 45 -23.66 -6.91 3.57
CA ASP A 45 -23.75 -6.67 5.01
C ASP A 45 -23.77 -5.16 5.31
N THR A 46 -24.98 -4.67 5.61
CA THR A 46 -25.19 -3.24 5.89
C THR A 46 -24.51 -2.77 7.16
N ALA A 47 -24.31 -3.63 8.15
CA ALA A 47 -23.61 -3.29 9.39
C ALA A 47 -22.12 -3.12 9.11
N MET A 48 -21.53 -4.05 8.36
CA MET A 48 -20.13 -3.99 7.92
C MET A 48 -19.85 -2.77 7.04
N MET A 49 -20.77 -2.43 6.15
CA MET A 49 -20.66 -1.22 5.33
C MET A 49 -20.71 0.06 6.17
N GLN A 50 -21.61 0.17 7.13
CA GLN A 50 -21.73 1.33 8.00
C GLN A 50 -20.48 1.50 8.89
N GLN A 51 -19.96 0.41 9.43
CA GLN A 51 -18.73 0.42 10.23
C GLN A 51 -17.53 0.87 9.40
N ALA A 52 -17.48 0.48 8.12
CA ALA A 52 -16.47 0.94 7.18
C ALA A 52 -16.70 2.37 6.65
N GLY A 53 -17.72 3.08 7.13
CA GLY A 53 -18.06 4.43 6.67
C GLY A 53 -18.65 4.48 5.26
N LEU A 54 -19.20 3.37 4.78
CA LEU A 54 -19.79 3.25 3.45
C LEU A 54 -21.30 3.47 3.50
N ASP A 55 -21.79 4.27 2.58
CA ASP A 55 -23.23 4.44 2.38
C ASP A 55 -23.78 3.50 1.30
N ALA A 56 -25.11 3.42 1.19
CA ALA A 56 -25.77 2.62 0.17
C ALA A 56 -25.42 3.04 -1.29
N ASN A 57 -24.88 4.25 -1.47
CA ASN A 57 -24.48 4.79 -2.76
C ASN A 57 -22.97 4.64 -3.01
N PHE A 58 -22.24 3.96 -2.12
CA PHE A 58 -20.79 3.83 -2.21
C PHE A 58 -20.31 3.43 -3.60
N MET A 59 -20.84 2.35 -4.16
CA MET A 59 -20.44 1.86 -5.49
C MET A 59 -20.68 2.89 -6.58
N SER A 60 -21.83 3.59 -6.54
CA SER A 60 -22.14 4.64 -7.49
C SER A 60 -21.20 5.84 -7.32
N ASN A 61 -20.97 6.25 -6.08
CA ASN A 61 -20.06 7.36 -5.77
C ASN A 61 -18.59 7.02 -6.06
N TYR A 62 -18.21 5.77 -5.88
CA TYR A 62 -16.87 5.29 -6.20
C TYR A 62 -16.61 5.27 -7.72
N LEU A 63 -17.56 4.72 -8.50
CA LEU A 63 -17.39 4.59 -9.94
C LEU A 63 -17.66 5.88 -10.73
N PHE A 64 -18.58 6.71 -10.27
CA PHE A 64 -19.06 7.90 -11.00
C PHE A 64 -18.93 9.22 -10.22
N GLY A 65 -18.47 9.15 -8.97
CA GLY A 65 -18.25 10.33 -8.14
C GLY A 65 -17.12 11.20 -8.68
N ARG A 66 -17.26 12.53 -8.55
CA ARG A 66 -16.29 13.52 -9.03
C ARG A 66 -15.36 14.05 -7.94
N ASN A 67 -15.33 13.40 -6.79
CA ASN A 67 -14.54 13.88 -5.66
C ASN A 67 -13.05 13.53 -5.78
N ASN A 68 -12.73 12.44 -6.51
CA ASN A 68 -11.37 12.09 -6.88
C ASN A 68 -11.16 12.51 -8.32
N ASN A 69 -10.30 13.47 -8.57
CA ASN A 69 -10.09 14.03 -9.89
C ASN A 69 -8.61 14.29 -10.14
N GLY A 70 -8.25 14.29 -11.40
CA GLY A 70 -6.88 14.51 -11.83
C GLY A 70 -6.83 15.16 -13.20
N LEU A 71 -5.65 15.59 -13.55
CA LEU A 71 -5.32 16.11 -14.86
C LEU A 71 -4.11 15.35 -15.40
N GLY A 72 -4.22 14.91 -16.64
CA GLY A 72 -3.10 14.32 -17.40
C GLY A 72 -2.96 15.00 -18.74
N LEU A 73 -1.74 15.17 -19.19
CA LEU A 73 -1.39 15.76 -20.47
C LEU A 73 -0.39 14.86 -21.20
N ASP A 74 -0.69 14.57 -22.46
CA ASP A 74 0.19 13.87 -23.38
C ASP A 74 0.62 14.83 -24.49
N LEU A 75 1.91 14.88 -24.74
CA LEU A 75 2.51 15.70 -25.77
C LEU A 75 3.32 14.82 -26.72
N GLY A 76 3.14 14.99 -28.02
CA GLY A 76 3.92 14.31 -29.05
C GLY A 76 4.47 15.31 -30.05
N PHE A 77 5.64 15.00 -30.57
CA PHE A 77 6.34 15.80 -31.54
C PHE A 77 6.99 14.92 -32.59
N ASN A 78 6.75 15.23 -33.86
CA ASN A 78 7.36 14.60 -35.05
C ASN A 78 8.04 15.68 -35.89
N TYR A 79 9.30 15.45 -36.21
CA TYR A 79 10.08 16.40 -37.02
C TYR A 79 10.85 15.71 -38.14
N HIS A 80 10.49 16.02 -39.37
CA HIS A 80 11.23 15.59 -40.54
C HIS A 80 12.43 16.53 -40.76
N VAL A 81 13.62 16.02 -40.45
CA VAL A 81 14.87 16.76 -40.68
C VAL A 81 15.13 16.89 -42.21
N ASN A 82 14.83 15.82 -42.95
CA ASN A 82 14.84 15.73 -44.40
C ASN A 82 13.99 14.50 -44.83
N ASP A 83 13.96 14.21 -46.16
CA ASP A 83 13.18 13.10 -46.72
C ASP A 83 13.58 11.70 -46.19
N LYS A 84 14.71 11.58 -45.56
CA LYS A 84 15.27 10.30 -45.06
C LYS A 84 15.35 10.20 -43.53
N LEU A 85 15.23 11.30 -42.82
CA LEU A 85 15.41 11.32 -41.36
C LEU A 85 14.20 11.94 -40.67
N LEU A 86 13.54 11.12 -39.85
CA LEU A 86 12.46 11.50 -38.95
C LEU A 86 12.93 11.40 -37.51
N LEU A 87 12.67 12.44 -36.75
CA LEU A 87 12.85 12.48 -35.31
C LEU A 87 11.49 12.56 -34.63
N GLU A 88 11.29 11.76 -33.62
CA GLU A 88 10.05 11.73 -32.83
C GLU A 88 10.36 11.83 -31.34
N ALA A 89 9.54 12.54 -30.62
CA ALA A 89 9.58 12.59 -29.17
C ALA A 89 8.17 12.67 -28.59
N SER A 90 7.96 12.04 -27.47
CA SER A 90 6.71 12.17 -26.74
C SER A 90 6.92 12.15 -25.24
N VAL A 91 6.04 12.88 -24.54
CA VAL A 91 5.90 12.87 -23.09
C VAL A 91 4.46 12.47 -22.79
N LEU A 92 4.28 11.38 -22.08
CA LEU A 92 2.97 10.84 -21.73
C LEU A 92 2.77 10.88 -20.23
N ASP A 93 1.51 10.96 -19.82
CA ASP A 93 1.11 10.91 -18.39
C ASP A 93 1.73 12.06 -17.56
N LEU A 94 1.92 13.25 -18.13
CA LEU A 94 2.36 14.42 -17.36
C LEU A 94 1.18 14.96 -16.55
N GLY A 95 1.10 14.62 -15.26
CA GLY A 95 -0.06 15.01 -14.48
C GLY A 95 -0.11 14.47 -13.07
N PHE A 96 -1.30 14.60 -12.46
CA PHE A 96 -1.56 14.17 -11.10
C PHE A 96 -3.02 13.75 -10.90
N ILE A 97 -3.27 12.99 -9.83
CA ILE A 97 -4.60 12.65 -9.33
C ILE A 97 -4.70 13.12 -7.88
N SER A 98 -5.75 13.87 -7.56
CA SER A 98 -6.11 14.28 -6.21
C SER A 98 -7.18 13.35 -5.65
N TRP A 99 -6.83 12.67 -4.56
CA TRP A 99 -7.67 11.72 -3.86
C TRP A 99 -8.26 12.42 -2.64
N ASN A 100 -9.57 12.71 -2.67
CA ASN A 100 -10.25 13.49 -1.65
C ASN A 100 -11.39 12.72 -0.98
N ASN A 101 -11.78 11.59 -1.56
CA ASN A 101 -12.90 10.81 -1.06
C ASN A 101 -12.53 9.33 -0.94
N TYR A 102 -13.05 8.68 0.10
CA TYR A 102 -12.75 7.29 0.46
C TYR A 102 -11.23 7.04 0.59
N THR A 103 -10.51 8.03 1.08
CA THR A 103 -9.08 7.91 1.33
C THR A 103 -8.82 7.23 2.66
N ALA A 104 -7.79 6.42 2.71
CA ALA A 104 -7.33 5.79 3.94
C ALA A 104 -5.80 5.72 3.93
N ASN A 105 -5.21 6.09 5.04
CA ASN A 105 -3.79 5.96 5.30
C ASN A 105 -3.57 5.08 6.54
N SER A 106 -2.85 4.00 6.36
CA SER A 106 -2.42 3.09 7.40
C SER A 106 -0.91 3.20 7.54
N GLN A 107 -0.45 3.69 8.67
CA GLN A 107 0.96 3.92 8.92
C GLN A 107 1.41 3.19 10.18
N LEU A 108 2.49 2.47 10.08
CA LEU A 108 3.24 1.93 11.20
C LEU A 108 4.62 2.56 11.20
N SER A 109 4.90 3.36 12.23
CA SER A 109 6.15 4.13 12.32
C SER A 109 7.16 3.41 13.18
N ALA A 110 8.30 3.01 12.59
CA ALA A 110 9.50 2.52 13.30
C ALA A 110 9.18 1.57 14.47
N TRP A 111 8.30 0.59 14.21
CA TRP A 111 7.95 -0.41 15.21
C TRP A 111 9.02 -1.49 15.28
N ASP A 112 9.48 -1.78 16.48
CA ASP A 112 10.32 -2.91 16.79
C ASP A 112 9.74 -3.73 17.94
N TYR A 113 9.85 -5.03 17.84
CA TYR A 113 9.44 -5.98 18.88
C TYR A 113 10.53 -7.02 19.05
N THR A 114 11.02 -7.16 20.27
CA THR A 114 12.04 -8.15 20.61
C THR A 114 11.42 -9.29 21.42
N TYR A 115 11.54 -10.48 20.88
CA TYR A 115 11.19 -11.73 21.56
C TYR A 115 12.46 -12.40 22.09
N ASP A 116 12.62 -12.41 23.39
CA ASP A 116 13.77 -12.98 24.12
C ASP A 116 13.53 -14.38 24.70
N GLY A 117 12.44 -15.01 24.25
CA GLY A 117 12.10 -16.36 24.64
C GLY A 117 11.04 -16.44 25.75
N ILE A 118 10.87 -17.61 26.28
CA ILE A 118 9.90 -17.88 27.35
C ILE A 118 10.65 -18.08 28.64
N ASP A 119 10.41 -17.22 29.60
CA ASP A 119 10.92 -17.41 30.97
C ASP A 119 10.32 -18.67 31.55
N ASN A 120 11.21 -19.57 32.01
CA ASN A 120 10.81 -20.76 32.73
C ASN A 120 9.97 -21.79 31.94
N PRO A 121 10.50 -22.29 30.79
CA PRO A 121 9.75 -23.19 29.90
C PRO A 121 9.27 -24.49 30.63
N ILE A 122 9.94 -24.91 31.70
CA ILE A 122 9.56 -26.11 32.46
C ILE A 122 8.22 -25.94 33.18
N THR A 123 7.93 -24.75 33.71
CA THR A 123 6.63 -24.45 34.34
C THR A 123 5.52 -24.30 33.31
N VAL A 124 5.86 -23.78 32.16
CA VAL A 124 4.92 -23.59 31.05
C VAL A 124 4.55 -24.95 30.43
N PHE A 125 5.52 -25.77 30.08
CA PHE A 125 5.27 -27.08 29.47
C PHE A 125 4.92 -28.19 30.46
N GLY A 126 5.37 -28.10 31.72
CA GLY A 126 5.13 -29.11 32.75
C GLY A 126 3.70 -29.13 33.33
N GLN A 127 2.90 -28.08 33.10
CA GLN A 127 1.51 -27.97 33.53
C GLN A 127 0.47 -28.26 32.43
N GLY A 128 0.87 -28.89 31.35
CA GLY A 128 -0.04 -29.17 30.23
C GLY A 128 -0.45 -27.93 29.42
N THR A 129 0.38 -26.89 29.46
CA THR A 129 0.15 -25.66 28.70
C THR A 129 0.21 -25.96 27.22
N SER A 130 -0.90 -25.76 26.55
CA SER A 130 -1.02 -26.01 25.11
C SER A 130 -0.20 -25.00 24.31
N VAL A 131 0.19 -25.40 23.10
CA VAL A 131 0.78 -24.49 22.09
C VAL A 131 -0.12 -23.25 21.88
N GLU A 132 -1.41 -23.40 22.08
CA GLU A 132 -2.42 -22.35 21.99
C GLU A 132 -2.23 -21.24 23.06
N TYR A 133 -1.87 -21.61 24.28
CA TYR A 133 -1.56 -20.63 25.35
C TYR A 133 -0.32 -19.81 25.01
N LEU A 134 0.72 -20.43 24.46
CA LEU A 134 1.93 -19.73 24.02
C LEU A 134 1.66 -18.81 22.85
N LYS A 135 0.85 -19.27 21.92
CA LYS A 135 0.38 -18.48 20.78
C LYS A 135 -0.36 -17.23 21.27
N ASN A 136 -1.29 -17.37 22.21
CA ASN A 136 -2.08 -16.25 22.73
C ASN A 136 -1.19 -15.22 23.45
N ILE A 137 -0.23 -15.64 24.28
CA ILE A 137 0.71 -14.72 24.95
C ILE A 137 1.52 -13.94 23.91
N LEU A 138 1.96 -14.59 22.85
CA LEU A 138 2.76 -13.96 21.81
C LEU A 138 1.90 -13.01 20.98
N GLU A 139 0.71 -13.43 20.61
CA GLU A 139 -0.27 -12.59 19.89
C GLU A 139 -0.62 -11.35 20.71
N ASP A 140 -1.02 -11.49 21.98
CA ASP A 140 -1.39 -10.37 22.86
C ASP A 140 -0.23 -9.37 23.02
N SER A 141 1.01 -9.86 23.17
CA SER A 141 2.18 -9.00 23.35
C SER A 141 2.55 -8.23 22.09
N VAL A 142 2.53 -8.91 20.94
CA VAL A 142 2.81 -8.30 19.64
C VAL A 142 1.70 -7.29 19.28
N GLU A 143 0.47 -7.68 19.50
CA GLU A 143 -0.71 -6.87 19.20
C GLU A 143 -0.71 -5.58 20.02
N ALA A 144 -0.53 -5.65 21.32
CA ALA A 144 -0.43 -4.47 22.19
C ALA A 144 0.69 -3.51 21.76
N SER A 145 1.87 -4.06 21.41
CA SER A 145 2.99 -3.26 20.93
C SER A 145 2.73 -2.61 19.56
N LEU A 146 2.00 -3.31 18.68
CA LEU A 146 1.61 -2.77 17.37
C LEU A 146 0.63 -1.61 17.51
N TYR A 147 -0.35 -1.70 18.41
CA TYR A 147 -1.40 -0.69 18.57
C TYR A 147 -0.83 0.69 18.89
N ASP A 148 0.16 0.75 19.76
CA ASP A 148 0.76 2.01 20.19
C ASP A 148 1.48 2.76 19.08
N ASN A 149 1.93 2.05 18.04
CA ASN A 149 2.72 2.59 16.93
C ASN A 149 1.94 2.68 15.62
N TYR A 150 0.74 2.10 15.58
CA TYR A 150 -0.12 2.13 14.41
C TYR A 150 -1.00 3.38 14.37
N GLN A 151 -1.01 4.04 13.22
CA GLN A 151 -1.83 5.22 12.98
C GLN A 151 -2.73 5.00 11.77
N TYR A 152 -4.01 5.30 11.96
CA TYR A 152 -4.98 5.33 10.88
C TYR A 152 -5.56 6.73 10.72
N SER A 153 -5.68 7.19 9.48
CA SER A 153 -6.22 8.50 9.16
C SER A 153 -6.80 8.51 7.74
N ASN A 154 -7.66 9.49 7.46
CA ASN A 154 -8.31 9.65 6.16
C ASN A 154 -7.93 10.98 5.49
N PRO A 155 -6.65 11.33 5.35
CA PRO A 155 -6.24 12.58 4.73
C PRO A 155 -6.44 12.52 3.23
N SER A 156 -6.82 13.63 2.63
CA SER A 156 -6.68 13.81 1.18
C SER A 156 -5.21 13.79 0.81
N TYR A 157 -4.88 13.18 -0.32
CA TYR A 157 -3.53 13.16 -0.84
C TYR A 157 -3.50 13.25 -2.37
N THR A 158 -2.34 13.58 -2.91
CA THR A 158 -2.13 13.70 -4.36
C THR A 158 -1.05 12.72 -4.80
N THR A 159 -1.30 12.03 -5.92
CA THR A 159 -0.30 11.19 -6.57
C THR A 159 0.03 11.74 -7.95
N SER A 160 1.31 11.80 -8.29
CA SER A 160 1.76 12.10 -9.64
C SER A 160 1.49 10.91 -10.55
N LEU A 161 1.08 11.15 -11.77
CA LEU A 161 1.09 10.13 -12.81
C LEU A 161 2.53 9.74 -13.13
N ARG A 162 2.73 8.50 -13.58
CA ARG A 162 4.06 8.05 -14.00
C ARG A 162 4.41 8.62 -15.36
N THR A 163 4.98 9.80 -15.39
CA THR A 163 5.44 10.44 -16.62
C THR A 163 6.44 9.54 -17.35
N LYS A 164 6.17 9.32 -18.65
CA LYS A 164 7.01 8.54 -19.54
C LYS A 164 7.51 9.46 -20.66
N ILE A 165 8.79 9.36 -20.96
CA ILE A 165 9.43 10.11 -22.04
C ILE A 165 9.95 9.10 -23.06
N TYR A 166 9.58 9.30 -24.32
CA TYR A 166 10.05 8.51 -25.45
C TYR A 166 10.74 9.40 -26.44
N ALA A 167 11.76 8.87 -27.07
CA ALA A 167 12.42 9.49 -28.22
C ALA A 167 12.78 8.40 -29.23
N SER A 168 12.56 8.67 -30.49
CA SER A 168 12.90 7.77 -31.59
C SER A 168 13.50 8.53 -32.74
N MET A 169 14.23 7.81 -33.57
CA MET A 169 14.81 8.30 -34.81
C MET A 169 14.63 7.23 -35.88
N GLU A 170 14.03 7.59 -36.98
CA GLU A 170 13.89 6.74 -38.16
C GLU A 170 14.76 7.31 -39.30
N TYR A 171 15.57 6.42 -39.92
CA TYR A 171 16.38 6.77 -41.07
C TYR A 171 16.13 5.80 -42.23
N ILE A 172 15.71 6.32 -43.39
CA ILE A 172 15.46 5.55 -44.59
C ILE A 172 16.76 5.37 -45.37
N VAL A 173 17.22 4.11 -45.44
CA VAL A 173 18.39 3.73 -46.23
C VAL A 173 17.93 3.37 -47.64
N ASP A 174 18.40 4.08 -48.68
CA ASP A 174 18.14 3.75 -50.07
C ASP A 174 18.86 2.47 -50.48
N HIS A 175 18.13 1.44 -50.84
CA HIS A 175 18.66 0.14 -51.27
C HIS A 175 19.03 0.11 -52.78
N ASN A 176 19.05 1.24 -53.45
CA ASN A 176 19.23 1.29 -54.93
C ASN A 176 20.69 1.38 -55.40
N ASN A 177 21.65 0.99 -54.60
CA ASN A 177 23.10 0.96 -54.96
C ASN A 177 23.74 -0.42 -54.79
N PHE A 178 23.11 -1.46 -55.38
CA PHE A 178 23.77 -2.72 -55.67
C PHE A 178 23.62 -3.10 -57.12
#